data_3573eead9cb1d97645fdc124ce8eb793
#
_entry.id   3573eead9cb1d97645fdc124ce8eb793
#
_cell.length_a   1.000
_cell.length_b   1.000
_cell.length_c   1.000
_cell.angle_alpha   90.00
_cell.angle_beta   90.00
_cell.angle_gamma   90.00
#
_symmetry.space_group_name_H-M   'P 1'
#
loop_
_entity.id
_entity.type
_entity.pdbx_description
1 polymer ?
#
loop_
_entity_poly.entity_id
_entity_poly.type
_entity_poly.pdbx_seq_one_letter_code
_entity_poly.pdbx_strand_id
1 'polypeptide(L)'
;INGECVTDNDVENYRNYVSGALGLKDANEFEHRNIKFIAHDWFGVKMNYTARMKSVKNMGFYTALDEESWDYPQDGIVYRTDSWEQEQALGHTSKYPKFAVALKERESQTAITTLLGVEWSVGRTGTVNPTGIIEPVVLDDATLRRVTLHNIGIIEEHDLGLGDMIQV
;
A
#
# COMPACT_ATOMS: atom_id res chain seq x y z
N ILE A 1 -4.73 -0.77 -18.94
CA ILE A 1 -4.22 -1.84 -18.08
C ILE A 1 -3.82 -1.22 -16.77
N ASN A 2 -4.23 -1.83 -15.65
CA ASN A 2 -3.83 -1.45 -14.30
C ASN A 2 -2.91 -2.52 -13.73
N GLY A 3 -1.94 -2.09 -12.94
CA GLY A 3 -0.97 -2.98 -12.32
C GLY A 3 -0.12 -2.25 -11.29
N GLU A 4 0.84 -2.97 -10.77
CA GLU A 4 1.80 -2.47 -9.79
C GLU A 4 3.21 -2.58 -10.36
N CYS A 5 4.07 -1.64 -9.97
CA CYS A 5 5.48 -1.68 -10.30
C CYS A 5 6.25 -2.31 -9.14
N VAL A 6 7.13 -3.25 -9.48
CA VAL A 6 8.00 -3.98 -8.57
C VAL A 6 9.45 -3.92 -9.05
N THR A 7 10.40 -4.37 -8.26
CA THR A 7 11.81 -4.47 -8.64
C THR A 7 12.40 -5.82 -8.26
N ASP A 8 13.33 -6.32 -9.06
CA ASP A 8 14.13 -7.52 -8.75
C ASP A 8 15.34 -7.19 -7.87
N ASN A 9 15.60 -5.93 -7.61
CA ASN A 9 16.72 -5.54 -6.76
C ASN A 9 16.39 -5.83 -5.29
N ASP A 10 17.34 -6.41 -4.58
CA ASP A 10 17.26 -6.60 -3.13
C ASP A 10 17.44 -5.24 -2.44
N VAL A 11 16.36 -4.70 -1.90
CA VAL A 11 16.31 -3.37 -1.29
C VAL A 11 15.52 -3.39 0.01
N GLU A 12 15.96 -2.59 0.98
CA GLU A 12 15.35 -2.52 2.31
C GLU A 12 13.87 -2.06 2.27
N ASN A 13 13.54 -1.13 1.37
CA ASN A 13 12.17 -0.60 1.22
C ASN A 13 11.76 -0.56 -0.25
N TYR A 14 11.12 -1.61 -0.70
CA TYR A 14 10.65 -1.79 -2.08
C TYR A 14 9.75 -0.65 -2.57
N ARG A 15 8.78 -0.24 -1.76
CA ARG A 15 7.81 0.81 -2.14
C ARG A 15 8.50 2.15 -2.40
N ASN A 16 9.40 2.56 -1.51
CA ASN A 16 10.13 3.82 -1.66
C ASN A 16 11.10 3.75 -2.85
N TYR A 17 11.77 2.62 -3.03
CA TYR A 17 12.70 2.42 -4.13
C TYR A 17 12.00 2.52 -5.50
N VAL A 18 10.89 1.80 -5.67
CA VAL A 18 10.09 1.82 -6.91
C VAL A 18 9.50 3.20 -7.16
N SER A 19 8.92 3.83 -6.13
CA SER A 19 8.37 5.19 -6.25
C SER A 19 9.44 6.21 -6.65
N GLY A 20 10.65 6.11 -6.08
CA GLY A 20 11.78 6.92 -6.45
C GLY A 20 12.23 6.68 -7.89
N ALA A 21 12.26 5.42 -8.32
CA ALA A 21 12.61 5.05 -9.70
C ALA A 21 11.65 5.65 -10.74
N LEU A 22 10.34 5.61 -10.47
CA LEU A 22 9.33 6.18 -11.37
C LEU A 22 9.42 7.71 -11.49
N GLY A 23 10.08 8.39 -10.56
CA GLY A 23 10.34 9.82 -10.61
C GLY A 23 11.61 10.23 -11.37
N LEU A 24 12.44 9.28 -11.80
CA LEU A 24 13.70 9.56 -12.50
C LEU A 24 13.44 10.15 -13.88
N LYS A 25 14.29 11.11 -14.25
CA LYS A 25 14.27 11.76 -15.57
C LYS A 25 15.28 11.15 -16.54
N ASP A 26 16.29 10.45 -16.02
CA ASP A 26 17.32 9.77 -16.83
C ASP A 26 16.89 8.32 -17.08
N ALA A 27 16.72 7.99 -18.37
CA ALA A 27 16.32 6.65 -18.79
C ALA A 27 17.39 5.59 -18.47
N ASN A 28 18.67 5.94 -18.55
CA ASN A 28 19.76 5.00 -18.21
C ASN A 28 19.75 4.68 -16.71
N GLU A 29 19.54 5.68 -15.87
CA GLU A 29 19.40 5.45 -14.42
C GLU A 29 18.18 4.61 -14.11
N PHE A 30 17.04 4.85 -14.80
CA PHE A 30 15.83 4.06 -14.64
C PHE A 30 16.04 2.58 -15.04
N GLU A 31 16.74 2.31 -16.14
CA GLU A 31 17.02 0.94 -16.61
C GLU A 31 17.75 0.11 -15.52
N HIS A 32 18.69 0.72 -14.80
CA HIS A 32 19.42 0.04 -13.73
C HIS A 32 18.58 -0.26 -12.48
N ARG A 33 17.38 0.28 -12.39
CA ARG A 33 16.45 0.04 -11.28
C ARG A 33 15.70 -1.28 -11.40
N ASN A 34 15.78 -1.98 -12.54
CA ASN A 34 15.12 -3.27 -12.81
C ASN A 34 13.64 -3.25 -12.43
N ILE A 35 12.91 -2.21 -12.86
CA ILE A 35 11.49 -2.05 -12.58
C ILE A 35 10.69 -2.92 -13.53
N LYS A 36 9.78 -3.74 -12.98
CA LYS A 36 8.80 -4.53 -13.73
C LYS A 36 7.40 -4.02 -13.44
N PHE A 37 6.51 -4.13 -14.42
CA PHE A 37 5.09 -3.85 -14.26
C PHE A 37 4.31 -5.15 -14.27
N ILE A 38 3.58 -5.42 -13.18
CA ILE A 38 2.71 -6.59 -13.03
C ILE A 38 1.26 -6.12 -13.18
N ALA A 39 0.61 -6.56 -14.26
CA ALA A 39 -0.77 -6.21 -14.53
C ALA A 39 -1.73 -7.04 -13.67
N HIS A 40 -2.70 -6.39 -13.04
CA HIS A 40 -3.74 -7.05 -12.26
C HIS A 40 -5.17 -6.80 -12.78
N ASP A 41 -5.36 -5.86 -13.71
CA ASP A 41 -6.65 -5.70 -14.40
C ASP A 41 -6.52 -4.97 -15.75
N TRP A 42 -7.51 -5.19 -16.63
CA TRP A 42 -7.68 -4.47 -17.87
C TRP A 42 -9.12 -3.97 -17.97
N PHE A 43 -9.34 -2.71 -17.61
CA PHE A 43 -10.66 -2.10 -17.59
C PHE A 43 -11.21 -1.82 -19.00
N GLY A 44 -12.55 -1.79 -19.09
CA GLY A 44 -13.25 -1.43 -20.32
C GLY A 44 -13.35 -2.56 -21.35
N VAL A 45 -12.86 -3.75 -21.04
CA VAL A 45 -12.91 -4.92 -21.92
C VAL A 45 -14.00 -5.90 -21.45
N LYS A 46 -14.91 -6.25 -22.36
CA LYS A 46 -16.02 -7.17 -22.10
C LYS A 46 -15.56 -8.63 -22.22
N MET A 47 -14.77 -9.08 -21.29
CA MET A 47 -14.21 -10.44 -21.21
C MET A 47 -14.14 -10.89 -19.76
N ASN A 48 -14.19 -12.20 -19.54
CA ASN A 48 -13.91 -12.80 -18.25
C ASN A 48 -12.51 -12.44 -17.78
N TYR A 49 -12.31 -12.35 -16.47
CA TYR A 49 -11.05 -11.89 -15.88
C TYR A 49 -9.83 -12.70 -16.33
N THR A 50 -9.92 -14.04 -16.25
CA THR A 50 -8.84 -14.93 -16.69
C THR A 50 -8.50 -14.72 -18.17
N ALA A 51 -9.50 -14.53 -19.03
CA ALA A 51 -9.28 -14.27 -20.45
C ALA A 51 -8.62 -12.91 -20.70
N ARG A 52 -9.00 -11.87 -19.92
CA ARG A 52 -8.34 -10.56 -19.96
C ARG A 52 -6.87 -10.66 -19.60
N MET A 53 -6.55 -11.33 -18.49
CA MET A 53 -5.16 -11.48 -18.04
C MET A 53 -4.34 -12.31 -19.03
N LYS A 54 -4.89 -13.37 -19.62
CA LYS A 54 -4.23 -14.11 -20.68
C LYS A 54 -3.93 -13.24 -21.91
N SER A 55 -4.84 -12.36 -22.27
CA SER A 55 -4.63 -11.42 -23.37
C SER A 55 -3.52 -10.40 -23.05
N VAL A 56 -3.48 -9.89 -21.81
CA VAL A 56 -2.43 -8.99 -21.32
C VAL A 56 -1.06 -9.69 -21.32
N LYS A 57 -1.02 -10.96 -20.89
CA LYS A 57 0.20 -11.79 -20.97
C LYS A 57 0.69 -11.97 -22.42
N ASN A 58 -0.23 -12.21 -23.37
CA ASN A 58 0.11 -12.32 -24.78
C ASN A 58 0.64 -11.01 -25.39
N MET A 59 0.39 -9.86 -24.76
CA MET A 59 1.00 -8.57 -25.13
C MET A 59 2.40 -8.39 -24.54
N GLY A 60 2.91 -9.35 -23.78
CA GLY A 60 4.25 -9.35 -23.20
C GLY A 60 4.34 -8.79 -21.77
N PHE A 61 3.21 -8.56 -21.08
CA PHE A 61 3.21 -8.13 -19.69
C PHE A 61 3.20 -9.32 -18.73
N TYR A 62 3.84 -9.16 -17.58
CA TYR A 62 3.60 -10.02 -16.43
C TYR A 62 2.21 -9.72 -15.85
N THR A 63 1.56 -10.73 -15.29
CA THR A 63 0.23 -10.59 -14.69
C THR A 63 0.21 -11.12 -13.26
N ALA A 64 -0.74 -10.68 -12.47
CA ALA A 64 -0.92 -11.18 -11.11
C ALA A 64 -1.33 -12.67 -11.04
N LEU A 65 -1.64 -13.31 -12.17
CA LEU A 65 -1.91 -14.75 -12.26
C LEU A 65 -0.66 -15.59 -12.54
N ASP A 66 0.48 -14.97 -12.82
CA ASP A 66 1.75 -15.66 -13.06
C ASP A 66 2.40 -15.96 -11.71
N GLU A 67 2.81 -17.23 -11.48
CA GLU A 67 3.45 -17.66 -10.23
C GLU A 67 4.71 -16.84 -9.90
N GLU A 68 5.48 -16.46 -10.91
CA GLU A 68 6.68 -15.62 -10.78
C GLU A 68 6.36 -14.22 -10.20
N SER A 69 5.09 -13.76 -10.31
CA SER A 69 4.64 -12.50 -9.74
C SER A 69 4.36 -12.59 -8.23
N TRP A 70 4.39 -13.78 -7.65
CA TRP A 70 4.08 -14.00 -6.23
C TRP A 70 5.33 -13.94 -5.33
N ASP A 71 6.51 -13.88 -5.91
CA ASP A 71 7.78 -13.75 -5.17
C ASP A 71 8.01 -12.34 -4.61
N TYR A 72 7.21 -11.35 -5.06
CA TYR A 72 7.28 -9.97 -4.57
C TYR A 72 6.48 -9.80 -3.27
N PRO A 73 6.84 -8.81 -2.43
CA PRO A 73 6.10 -8.50 -1.22
C PRO A 73 4.61 -8.26 -1.50
N GLN A 74 3.74 -8.94 -0.77
CA GLN A 74 2.29 -8.91 -0.95
C GLN A 74 1.59 -8.44 0.32
N ASP A 75 0.56 -7.60 0.15
CA ASP A 75 -0.28 -7.14 1.27
C ASP A 75 -1.47 -8.09 1.54
N GLY A 76 -1.68 -9.09 0.69
CA GLY A 76 -2.77 -10.06 0.82
C GLY A 76 -3.24 -10.62 -0.52
N ILE A 77 -4.30 -11.40 -0.48
CA ILE A 77 -4.86 -12.10 -1.64
C ILE A 77 -6.18 -11.46 -2.03
N VAL A 78 -6.40 -11.24 -3.33
CA VAL A 78 -7.66 -10.72 -3.87
C VAL A 78 -8.48 -11.87 -4.47
N TYR A 79 -9.63 -12.13 -3.87
CA TYR A 79 -10.64 -13.03 -4.42
C TYR A 79 -11.61 -12.23 -5.27
N ARG A 80 -11.85 -12.66 -6.50
CA ARG A 80 -12.78 -11.98 -7.40
C ARG A 80 -13.56 -12.96 -8.27
N THR A 81 -14.72 -12.54 -8.78
CA THR A 81 -15.43 -13.32 -9.80
C THR A 81 -14.68 -13.28 -11.13
N ASP A 82 -14.68 -14.40 -11.85
CA ASP A 82 -14.13 -14.47 -13.20
C ASP A 82 -15.10 -13.96 -14.27
N SER A 83 -16.41 -14.12 -14.05
CA SER A 83 -17.45 -13.77 -15.03
C SER A 83 -17.62 -12.26 -15.19
N TRP A 84 -17.49 -11.77 -16.43
CA TRP A 84 -17.74 -10.38 -16.77
C TRP A 84 -19.19 -9.96 -16.48
N GLU A 85 -20.17 -10.85 -16.74
CA GLU A 85 -21.60 -10.60 -16.47
C GLU A 85 -21.84 -10.40 -14.97
N GLN A 86 -21.21 -11.21 -14.12
CA GLN A 86 -21.31 -11.06 -12.68
C GLN A 86 -20.60 -9.77 -12.19
N GLU A 87 -19.46 -9.41 -12.76
CA GLU A 87 -18.82 -8.12 -12.46
C GLU A 87 -19.79 -6.95 -12.72
N GLN A 88 -20.49 -6.97 -13.86
CA GLN A 88 -21.46 -5.93 -14.22
C GLN A 88 -22.67 -5.93 -13.29
N ALA A 89 -23.18 -7.10 -12.94
CA ALA A 89 -24.35 -7.24 -12.07
C ALA A 89 -24.07 -6.77 -10.63
N LEU A 90 -22.89 -7.07 -10.10
CA LEU A 90 -22.46 -6.67 -8.75
C LEU A 90 -22.08 -5.18 -8.69
N GLY A 91 -21.44 -4.67 -9.75
CA GLY A 91 -21.07 -3.27 -9.87
C GLY A 91 -20.02 -2.81 -8.84
N HIS A 92 -20.08 -1.51 -8.51
CA HIS A 92 -19.12 -0.85 -7.64
C HIS A 92 -19.84 -0.07 -6.53
N THR A 93 -19.15 0.15 -5.41
CA THR A 93 -19.47 1.24 -4.48
C THR A 93 -18.84 2.53 -4.99
N SER A 94 -18.94 3.63 -4.25
CA SER A 94 -18.23 4.87 -4.57
C SER A 94 -16.68 4.71 -4.58
N LYS A 95 -16.14 3.67 -3.93
CA LYS A 95 -14.69 3.48 -3.76
C LYS A 95 -14.18 2.14 -4.24
N TYR A 96 -14.98 1.06 -4.14
CA TYR A 96 -14.51 -0.32 -4.32
C TYR A 96 -15.43 -1.14 -5.22
N PRO A 97 -14.88 -2.10 -5.99
CA PRO A 97 -15.68 -3.08 -6.69
C PRO A 97 -16.39 -4.01 -5.69
N LYS A 98 -17.62 -4.42 -5.99
CA LYS A 98 -18.36 -5.41 -5.19
C LYS A 98 -18.07 -6.85 -5.61
N PHE A 99 -17.42 -7.03 -6.73
CA PHE A 99 -17.06 -8.33 -7.30
C PHE A 99 -15.66 -8.81 -6.92
N ALA A 100 -14.97 -8.07 -6.07
CA ALA A 100 -13.63 -8.43 -5.57
C ALA A 100 -13.51 -8.10 -4.08
N VAL A 101 -12.84 -8.99 -3.33
CA VAL A 101 -12.59 -8.84 -1.90
C VAL A 101 -11.12 -9.14 -1.64
N ALA A 102 -10.44 -8.22 -0.97
CA ALA A 102 -9.07 -8.43 -0.53
C ALA A 102 -9.06 -9.06 0.87
N LEU A 103 -8.40 -10.20 0.99
CA LEU A 103 -8.06 -10.81 2.26
C LEU A 103 -6.63 -10.42 2.59
N LYS A 104 -6.45 -9.64 3.64
CA LYS A 104 -5.13 -9.28 4.17
C LYS A 104 -4.76 -10.28 5.25
N GLU A 105 -3.69 -11.04 5.03
CA GLU A 105 -3.21 -12.06 5.98
C GLU A 105 -2.27 -11.48 7.04
N ARG A 106 -1.88 -10.20 6.91
CA ARG A 106 -1.01 -9.57 7.91
C ARG A 106 -1.79 -9.24 9.17
N GLU A 107 -1.40 -9.86 10.27
CA GLU A 107 -1.58 -9.27 11.58
C GLU A 107 -0.88 -7.90 11.55
N SER A 108 -1.58 -6.85 11.94
CA SER A 108 -0.96 -5.53 12.08
C SER A 108 0.22 -5.67 13.05
N GLN A 109 1.44 -5.51 12.54
CA GLN A 109 2.59 -5.46 13.43
C GLN A 109 2.40 -4.26 14.34
N THR A 110 2.72 -4.43 15.60
CA THR A 110 2.68 -3.36 16.59
C THR A 110 4.01 -3.33 17.31
N ALA A 111 4.45 -2.14 17.69
CA ALA A 111 5.66 -1.96 18.46
C ALA A 111 5.38 -1.07 19.66
N ILE A 112 6.12 -1.29 20.75
CA ILE A 112 6.07 -0.45 21.96
C ILE A 112 7.24 0.52 21.90
N THR A 113 6.96 1.80 22.12
CA THR A 113 7.94 2.87 22.09
C THR A 113 7.59 3.95 23.09
N THR A 114 8.53 4.88 23.34
CA THR A 114 8.33 5.97 24.32
C THR A 114 7.90 7.25 23.63
N LEU A 115 6.89 7.93 24.16
CA LEU A 115 6.46 9.26 23.71
C LEU A 115 7.42 10.33 24.24
N LEU A 116 8.23 10.93 23.36
CA LEU A 116 9.25 11.90 23.70
C LEU A 116 8.75 13.35 23.64
N GLY A 117 7.73 13.62 22.83
CA GLY A 117 7.21 14.98 22.63
C GLY A 117 5.93 14.99 21.82
N VAL A 118 5.25 16.13 21.79
CA VAL A 118 4.06 16.35 20.95
C VAL A 118 4.26 17.63 20.15
N GLU A 119 4.15 17.53 18.83
CA GLU A 119 4.10 18.65 17.90
C GLU A 119 2.65 18.92 17.50
N TRP A 120 2.27 20.18 17.48
CA TRP A 120 0.95 20.62 17.08
C TRP A 120 1.00 21.29 15.71
N SER A 121 0.13 20.86 14.81
CA SER A 121 -0.02 21.46 13.49
C SER A 121 -1.45 21.89 13.24
N VAL A 122 -1.63 22.99 12.51
CA VAL A 122 -2.95 23.48 12.12
C VAL A 122 -3.19 23.14 10.66
N GLY A 123 -4.20 22.32 10.41
CA GLY A 123 -4.63 21.98 9.06
C GLY A 123 -5.31 23.16 8.33
N ARG A 124 -5.49 23.00 7.02
CA ARG A 124 -6.14 24.03 6.16
C ARG A 124 -7.56 24.44 6.63
N THR A 125 -8.26 23.55 7.28
CA THR A 125 -9.62 23.76 7.82
C THR A 125 -9.64 24.36 9.23
N GLY A 126 -8.46 24.70 9.80
CA GLY A 126 -8.34 25.17 11.17
C GLY A 126 -8.28 24.07 12.23
N THR A 127 -8.33 22.80 11.83
CA THR A 127 -8.23 21.66 12.76
C THR A 127 -6.81 21.56 13.29
N VAL A 128 -6.67 21.44 14.61
CA VAL A 128 -5.39 21.23 15.29
C VAL A 128 -5.13 19.74 15.42
N ASN A 129 -4.00 19.29 14.87
CA ASN A 129 -3.63 17.88 14.85
C ASN A 129 -2.35 17.67 15.67
N PRO A 130 -2.40 16.82 16.73
CA PRO A 130 -1.22 16.43 17.49
C PRO A 130 -0.48 15.31 16.78
N THR A 131 0.86 15.42 16.74
CA THR A 131 1.78 14.41 16.25
C THR A 131 2.75 14.07 17.36
N GLY A 132 2.77 12.82 17.81
CA GLY A 132 3.74 12.34 18.79
C GLY A 132 5.10 12.16 18.16
N ILE A 133 6.13 12.68 18.82
CA ILE A 133 7.54 12.36 18.58
C ILE A 133 7.87 11.18 19.47
N ILE A 134 8.37 10.11 18.89
CA ILE A 134 8.64 8.86 19.61
C ILE A 134 10.10 8.45 19.52
N GLU A 135 10.54 7.61 20.43
CA GLU A 135 11.79 6.91 20.29
C GLU A 135 11.74 6.07 18.99
N PRO A 136 12.77 6.13 18.12
CA PRO A 136 12.72 5.46 16.83
C PRO A 136 12.50 3.96 16.99
N VAL A 137 11.49 3.42 16.28
CA VAL A 137 11.15 1.99 16.27
C VAL A 137 10.98 1.53 14.84
N VAL A 138 11.44 0.31 14.53
CA VAL A 138 11.25 -0.31 13.21
C VAL A 138 9.94 -1.07 13.19
N LEU A 139 9.08 -0.75 12.23
CA LEU A 139 7.79 -1.40 12.01
C LEU A 139 7.56 -1.54 10.50
N ASP A 140 7.23 -2.74 10.03
CA ASP A 140 6.99 -3.02 8.60
C ASP A 140 8.11 -2.46 7.68
N ASP A 141 9.38 -2.71 8.03
CA ASP A 141 10.56 -2.25 7.29
C ASP A 141 10.71 -0.72 7.20
N ALA A 142 9.97 0.02 8.02
CA ALA A 142 10.06 1.48 8.13
C ALA A 142 10.47 1.90 9.55
N THR A 143 11.40 2.85 9.65
CA THR A 143 11.75 3.46 10.94
C THR A 143 10.75 4.58 11.25
N LEU A 144 9.87 4.33 12.21
CA LEU A 144 8.92 5.32 12.73
C LEU A 144 9.61 6.22 13.76
N ARG A 145 9.42 7.51 13.63
CA ARG A 145 9.89 8.56 14.55
C ARG A 145 8.76 9.48 14.98
N ARG A 146 7.63 9.41 14.28
CA ARG A 146 6.47 10.26 14.45
C ARG A 146 5.20 9.43 14.26
N VAL A 147 4.21 9.64 15.13
CA VAL A 147 2.92 8.95 15.08
C VAL A 147 1.79 9.95 15.23
N THR A 148 0.65 9.68 14.64
CA THR A 148 -0.53 10.52 14.88
C THR A 148 -1.11 10.22 16.25
N LEU A 149 -1.43 11.27 17.00
CA LEU A 149 -2.20 11.17 18.24
C LEU A 149 -3.68 11.51 18.01
N HIS A 150 -4.10 11.55 16.73
CA HIS A 150 -5.43 11.80 16.24
C HIS A 150 -5.98 13.19 16.62
N ASN A 151 -6.36 13.40 17.89
CA ASN A 151 -6.89 14.66 18.40
C ASN A 151 -6.67 14.77 19.92
N ILE A 152 -6.96 15.94 20.47
CA ILE A 152 -6.76 16.20 21.89
C ILE A 152 -7.62 15.30 22.79
N GLY A 153 -8.82 14.93 22.36
CA GLY A 153 -9.70 14.05 23.14
C GLY A 153 -9.10 12.68 23.38
N ILE A 154 -8.36 12.12 22.41
CA ILE A 154 -7.64 10.85 22.59
C ILE A 154 -6.50 10.99 23.59
N ILE A 155 -5.77 12.11 23.58
CA ILE A 155 -4.70 12.38 24.53
C ILE A 155 -5.27 12.45 25.94
N GLU A 156 -6.39 13.14 26.14
CA GLU A 156 -7.07 13.27 27.43
C GLU A 156 -7.69 11.96 27.90
N GLU A 157 -8.33 11.18 26.99
CA GLU A 157 -8.97 9.91 27.29
C GLU A 157 -7.96 8.86 27.83
N HIS A 158 -6.76 8.85 27.23
CA HIS A 158 -5.69 7.92 27.62
C HIS A 158 -4.71 8.51 28.63
N ASP A 159 -4.93 9.74 29.09
CA ASP A 159 -4.04 10.48 30.01
C ASP A 159 -2.57 10.43 29.57
N LEU A 160 -2.35 10.64 28.25
CA LEU A 160 -1.04 10.51 27.64
C LEU A 160 -0.10 11.64 28.06
N GLY A 161 1.02 11.25 28.69
CA GLY A 161 2.10 12.13 29.09
C GLY A 161 3.42 11.88 28.38
N LEU A 162 4.33 12.84 28.47
CA LEU A 162 5.70 12.65 27.97
C LEU A 162 6.42 11.60 28.83
N GLY A 163 7.08 10.65 28.17
CA GLY A 163 7.75 9.52 28.81
C GLY A 163 6.91 8.26 28.88
N ASP A 164 5.63 8.31 28.50
CA ASP A 164 4.77 7.13 28.49
C ASP A 164 5.18 6.15 27.40
N MET A 165 5.00 4.87 27.70
CA MET A 165 5.13 3.79 26.73
C MET A 165 3.83 3.65 25.94
N ILE A 166 3.91 3.81 24.65
CA ILE A 166 2.76 3.71 23.73
C ILE A 166 2.94 2.57 22.74
N GLN A 167 1.85 1.95 22.36
CA GLN A 167 1.80 0.96 21.28
C GLN A 167 1.44 1.68 19.97
N VAL A 168 2.23 1.44 18.95
CA VAL A 168 2.09 2.02 17.62
C VAL A 168 1.93 0.94 16.55
#